data_d92eabc1894ab5010200aa2f7848501a
#
_entry.id   d92eabc1894ab5010200aa2f7848501a
#
_cell.length_a   1.000
_cell.length_b   1.000
_cell.length_c   1.000
_cell.angle_alpha   90.00
_cell.angle_beta   90.00
_cell.angle_gamma   90.00
#
_symmetry.space_group_name_H-M   'P 1'
#
loop_
_entity.id
_entity.type
_entity.pdbx_description
1 polymer ?
#
loop_
_entity_poly.entity_id
_entity_poly.type
_entity_poly.pdbx_seq_one_letter_code
_entity_poly.pdbx_strand_id
1 'polypeptide(L)'
;MKGQTETIGLMIIVVLLLFLGIIFLSFALRERPDLTPEVRESLQTTYLLTALLQTTLDDKPIKEHFTNCYSNDCSNLKNKLNLILDSAVQHGQNYNFTLSTEDKQLLTIGKCSKGAISLTSIRRSNIDFTAQLRLC
;
A
#
# COMPACT_ATOMS: atom_id res chain seq x y z
N MET A 1 -43.61 -32.68 39.00
CA MET A 1 -43.07 -31.30 38.74
C MET A 1 -41.62 -31.23 38.27
N LYS A 2 -40.87 -32.33 38.16
CA LYS A 2 -39.46 -32.29 37.66
C LYS A 2 -39.32 -32.14 36.16
N GLY A 3 -40.30 -32.52 35.35
CA GLY A 3 -40.18 -32.43 33.88
C GLY A 3 -40.37 -31.04 33.27
N GLN A 4 -41.05 -30.12 33.97
CA GLN A 4 -41.28 -28.76 33.41
C GLN A 4 -40.07 -27.86 33.46
N THR A 5 -39.23 -27.99 34.50
CA THR A 5 -38.01 -27.19 34.65
C THR A 5 -36.92 -27.56 33.64
N GLU A 6 -36.83 -28.83 33.25
CA GLU A 6 -35.87 -29.29 32.24
C GLU A 6 -36.27 -28.80 30.82
N THR A 7 -37.57 -28.78 30.51
CA THR A 7 -38.05 -28.28 29.22
C THR A 7 -37.85 -26.78 29.06
N ILE A 8 -38.05 -26.00 30.12
CA ILE A 8 -37.83 -24.56 30.13
C ILE A 8 -36.33 -24.23 29.98
N GLY A 9 -35.46 -25.00 30.65
CA GLY A 9 -33.99 -24.84 30.54
C GLY A 9 -33.50 -25.10 29.11
N LEU A 10 -34.01 -26.15 28.48
CA LEU A 10 -33.65 -26.51 27.12
C LEU A 10 -34.11 -25.44 26.11
N MET A 11 -35.30 -24.87 26.32
CA MET A 11 -35.87 -23.83 25.48
C MET A 11 -35.04 -22.56 25.55
N ILE A 12 -34.53 -22.17 26.73
CA ILE A 12 -33.65 -21.02 26.91
C ILE A 12 -32.35 -21.22 26.18
N ILE A 13 -31.75 -22.41 26.25
CA ILE A 13 -30.50 -22.73 25.56
C ILE A 13 -30.65 -22.61 24.03
N VAL A 14 -31.75 -23.14 23.48
CA VAL A 14 -32.05 -23.06 22.04
C VAL A 14 -32.21 -21.62 21.60
N VAL A 15 -32.93 -20.78 22.34
CA VAL A 15 -33.13 -19.37 22.05
C VAL A 15 -31.79 -18.63 22.09
N LEU A 16 -30.93 -18.92 23.08
CA LEU A 16 -29.61 -18.32 23.21
C LEU A 16 -28.70 -18.67 22.03
N LEU A 17 -28.71 -19.91 21.58
CA LEU A 17 -27.97 -20.38 20.41
C LEU A 17 -28.45 -19.70 19.12
N LEU A 18 -29.76 -19.48 18.96
CA LEU A 18 -30.33 -18.77 17.82
C LEU A 18 -29.86 -17.30 17.81
N PHE A 19 -29.88 -16.63 18.96
CA PHE A 19 -29.37 -15.26 19.08
C PHE A 19 -27.89 -15.16 18.75
N LEU A 20 -27.06 -16.06 19.27
CA LEU A 20 -25.64 -16.14 18.95
C LEU A 20 -25.43 -16.40 17.46
N GLY A 21 -26.21 -17.28 16.85
CA GLY A 21 -26.16 -17.56 15.42
C GLY A 21 -26.49 -16.32 14.56
N ILE A 22 -27.53 -15.56 14.93
CA ILE A 22 -27.91 -14.31 14.24
C ILE A 22 -26.83 -13.25 14.38
N ILE A 23 -26.23 -13.09 15.57
CA ILE A 23 -25.15 -12.15 15.80
C ILE A 23 -23.92 -12.55 14.94
N PHE A 24 -23.55 -13.82 14.95
CA PHE A 24 -22.44 -14.33 14.14
C PHE A 24 -22.69 -14.12 12.65
N LEU A 25 -23.91 -14.40 12.18
CA LEU A 25 -24.29 -14.18 10.79
C LEU A 25 -24.25 -12.70 10.41
N SER A 26 -24.66 -11.81 11.31
CA SER A 26 -24.59 -10.36 11.11
C SER A 26 -23.16 -9.86 10.98
N PHE A 27 -22.20 -10.46 11.69
CA PHE A 27 -20.78 -10.16 11.54
C PHE A 27 -20.20 -10.80 10.27
N ALA A 28 -20.60 -12.03 9.93
CA ALA A 28 -20.12 -12.73 8.75
C ALA A 28 -20.61 -12.13 7.43
N LEU A 29 -21.87 -11.63 7.43
CA LEU A 29 -22.50 -10.95 6.29
C LEU A 29 -22.22 -9.46 6.24
N ARG A 30 -21.46 -8.91 7.19
CA ARG A 30 -21.03 -7.52 7.11
C ARG A 30 -20.09 -7.42 5.93
N GLU A 31 -20.65 -7.00 4.80
CA GLU A 31 -19.90 -6.72 3.58
C GLU A 31 -18.72 -5.84 3.96
N ARG A 32 -17.52 -6.30 3.63
CA ARG A 32 -16.34 -5.44 3.70
C ARG A 32 -16.69 -4.25 2.82
N PRO A 33 -16.50 -3.00 3.30
CA PRO A 33 -16.77 -1.85 2.46
C PRO A 33 -16.03 -2.08 1.14
N ASP A 34 -16.79 -2.20 0.06
CA ASP A 34 -16.22 -2.29 -1.29
C ASP A 34 -15.42 -1.00 -1.47
N LEU A 35 -14.12 -1.12 -1.31
CA LEU A 35 -13.20 -0.04 -1.62
C LEU A 35 -13.45 0.28 -3.08
N THR A 36 -13.91 1.50 -3.35
CA THR A 36 -14.06 1.96 -4.72
C THR A 36 -12.75 1.71 -5.46
N PRO A 37 -12.77 1.36 -6.76
CA PRO A 37 -11.55 1.06 -7.51
C PRO A 37 -10.49 2.16 -7.35
N GLU A 38 -10.88 3.41 -7.25
CA GLU A 38 -9.98 4.55 -7.00
C GLU A 38 -9.25 4.46 -5.66
N VAL A 39 -9.93 4.07 -4.59
CA VAL A 39 -9.33 3.91 -3.26
C VAL A 39 -8.37 2.72 -3.25
N ARG A 40 -8.72 1.64 -3.94
CA ARG A 40 -7.86 0.45 -4.07
C ARG A 40 -6.56 0.77 -4.81
N GLU A 41 -6.64 1.49 -5.92
CA GLU A 41 -5.47 1.92 -6.70
C GLU A 41 -4.58 2.88 -5.90
N SER A 42 -5.17 3.82 -5.17
CA SER A 42 -4.44 4.75 -4.31
C SER A 42 -3.69 4.02 -3.19
N LEU A 43 -4.33 3.05 -2.53
CA LEU A 43 -3.68 2.22 -1.51
C LEU A 43 -2.54 1.39 -2.11
N GLN A 44 -2.76 0.76 -3.26
CA GLN A 44 -1.73 -0.02 -3.95
C GLN A 44 -0.50 0.83 -4.28
N THR A 45 -0.71 2.04 -4.80
CA THR A 45 0.36 2.98 -5.13
C THR A 45 1.15 3.39 -3.88
N THR A 46 0.45 3.63 -2.76
CA THR A 46 1.07 4.02 -1.49
C THR A 46 1.89 2.87 -0.90
N TYR A 47 1.36 1.65 -0.90
CA TYR A 47 2.09 0.48 -0.43
C TYR A 47 3.32 0.19 -1.28
N LEU A 48 3.20 0.29 -2.61
CA LEU A 48 4.32 0.07 -3.52
C LEU A 48 5.42 1.11 -3.31
N LEU A 49 5.07 2.39 -3.19
CA LEU A 49 6.03 3.46 -2.89
C LEU A 49 6.73 3.23 -1.55
N THR A 50 5.97 2.88 -0.51
CA THR A 50 6.52 2.60 0.82
C THR A 50 7.47 1.41 0.81
N ALA A 51 7.08 0.30 0.16
CA ALA A 51 7.91 -0.88 0.01
C ALA A 51 9.19 -0.57 -0.77
N LEU A 52 9.09 0.19 -1.87
CA LEU A 52 10.24 0.64 -2.66
C LEU A 52 11.24 1.42 -1.79
N LEU A 53 10.75 2.36 -0.98
CA LEU A 53 11.59 3.19 -0.12
C LEU A 53 12.24 2.42 1.06
N GLN A 54 11.70 1.26 1.41
CA GLN A 54 12.25 0.37 2.43
C GLN A 54 13.22 -0.67 1.84
N THR A 55 13.26 -0.80 0.53
CA THR A 55 14.17 -1.74 -0.15
C THR A 55 15.63 -1.31 0.05
N THR A 56 16.50 -2.30 0.17
CA THR A 56 17.96 -2.11 0.21
C THR A 56 18.55 -2.40 -1.16
N LEU A 57 19.48 -1.56 -1.58
CA LEU A 57 20.29 -1.73 -2.79
C LEU A 57 21.74 -1.72 -2.39
N ASP A 58 22.52 -2.76 -2.79
CA ASP A 58 23.94 -2.87 -2.46
C ASP A 58 24.20 -2.72 -0.95
N ASP A 59 23.42 -3.43 -0.12
CA ASP A 59 23.45 -3.40 1.35
C ASP A 59 23.14 -2.04 2.01
N LYS A 60 22.66 -1.08 1.24
CA LYS A 60 22.24 0.24 1.74
C LYS A 60 20.78 0.52 1.45
N PRO A 61 20.08 1.20 2.36
CA PRO A 61 18.71 1.65 2.09
C PRO A 61 18.66 2.53 0.84
N ILE A 62 17.62 2.37 0.03
CA ILE A 62 17.45 3.14 -1.22
C ILE A 62 17.54 4.65 -0.99
N LYS A 63 17.12 5.11 0.18
CA LYS A 63 17.15 6.52 0.59
C LYS A 63 18.59 7.10 0.66
N GLU A 64 19.60 6.26 0.89
CA GLU A 64 21.00 6.71 0.87
C GLU A 64 21.50 6.96 -0.55
N HIS A 65 20.99 6.22 -1.51
CA HIS A 65 21.30 6.43 -2.92
C HIS A 65 20.75 7.75 -3.47
N PHE A 66 19.71 8.33 -2.83
CA PHE A 66 19.17 9.64 -3.22
C PHE A 66 20.17 10.76 -3.01
N THR A 67 20.94 10.72 -1.91
CA THR A 67 21.99 11.71 -1.65
C THR A 67 23.11 11.61 -2.69
N ASN A 68 23.52 10.40 -3.05
CA ASN A 68 24.50 10.17 -4.10
C ASN A 68 24.00 10.65 -5.47
N CYS A 69 22.72 10.41 -5.79
CA CYS A 69 22.07 10.88 -7.00
C CYS A 69 22.04 12.42 -7.06
N TYR A 70 21.83 13.10 -5.93
CA TYR A 70 21.82 14.56 -5.87
C TYR A 70 23.21 15.18 -6.15
N SER A 71 24.27 14.55 -5.63
CA SER A 71 25.65 15.07 -5.70
C SER A 71 26.37 14.70 -7.00
N ASN A 72 26.01 13.54 -7.60
CA ASN A 72 26.72 12.96 -8.73
C ASN A 72 25.74 12.61 -9.86
N ASP A 73 25.77 11.35 -10.29
CA ASP A 73 24.94 10.82 -11.36
C ASP A 73 23.87 9.87 -10.84
N CYS A 74 22.66 10.02 -11.37
CA CYS A 74 21.50 9.20 -11.05
C CYS A 74 21.36 7.94 -11.92
N SER A 75 22.22 7.73 -12.90
CA SER A 75 22.06 6.66 -13.92
C SER A 75 22.01 5.27 -13.31
N ASN A 76 22.87 4.98 -12.34
CA ASN A 76 22.89 3.69 -11.66
C ASN A 76 21.60 3.46 -10.86
N LEU A 77 21.19 4.44 -10.07
CA LEU A 77 19.94 4.39 -9.31
C LEU A 77 18.74 4.24 -10.23
N LYS A 78 18.69 4.98 -11.32
CA LYS A 78 17.63 4.90 -12.33
C LYS A 78 17.48 3.49 -12.91
N ASN A 79 18.57 2.86 -13.31
CA ASN A 79 18.55 1.52 -13.90
C ASN A 79 18.07 0.47 -12.89
N LYS A 80 18.53 0.54 -11.65
CA LYS A 80 18.10 -0.38 -10.59
C LYS A 80 16.64 -0.19 -10.20
N LEU A 81 16.18 1.06 -10.06
CA LEU A 81 14.78 1.37 -9.78
C LEU A 81 13.86 0.91 -10.93
N ASN A 82 14.28 1.07 -12.17
CA ASN A 82 13.52 0.61 -13.32
C ASN A 82 13.31 -0.91 -13.25
N LEU A 83 14.35 -1.68 -13.00
CA LEU A 83 14.25 -3.15 -12.86
C LEU A 83 13.32 -3.57 -11.71
N ILE A 84 13.40 -2.89 -10.56
CA ILE A 84 12.54 -3.18 -9.42
C ILE A 84 11.08 -2.85 -9.75
N LEU A 85 10.81 -1.68 -10.32
CA LEU A 85 9.46 -1.25 -10.65
C LEU A 85 8.85 -2.13 -11.76
N ASP A 86 9.61 -2.49 -12.79
CA ASP A 86 9.15 -3.39 -13.85
C ASP A 86 8.78 -4.79 -13.30
N SER A 87 9.48 -5.24 -12.25
CA SER A 87 9.17 -6.52 -11.61
C SER A 87 8.01 -6.44 -10.60
N ALA A 88 7.80 -5.28 -9.96
CA ALA A 88 6.82 -5.08 -8.90
C ALA A 88 5.45 -4.65 -9.42
N VAL A 89 5.41 -3.97 -10.56
CA VAL A 89 4.17 -3.52 -11.20
C VAL A 89 3.55 -4.66 -12.00
N GLN A 90 2.24 -4.81 -11.92
CA GLN A 90 1.53 -5.87 -12.63
C GLN A 90 1.69 -5.74 -14.15
N HIS A 91 1.76 -6.87 -14.84
CA HIS A 91 1.87 -6.91 -16.31
C HIS A 91 0.74 -6.09 -16.95
N GLY A 92 1.12 -5.13 -17.79
CA GLY A 92 0.19 -4.27 -18.52
C GLY A 92 -0.17 -2.96 -17.80
N GLN A 93 0.27 -2.76 -16.59
CA GLN A 93 0.12 -1.50 -15.85
C GLN A 93 1.31 -0.57 -16.13
N ASN A 94 1.04 0.66 -16.47
CA ASN A 94 2.07 1.68 -16.64
C ASN A 94 2.33 2.40 -15.32
N TYR A 95 3.53 2.91 -15.16
CA TYR A 95 3.91 3.70 -13.99
C TYR A 95 4.76 4.91 -14.38
N ASN A 96 4.82 5.85 -13.47
CA ASN A 96 5.76 6.97 -13.52
C ASN A 96 6.30 7.21 -12.10
N PHE A 97 7.60 7.06 -11.93
CA PHE A 97 8.30 7.38 -10.70
C PHE A 97 9.15 8.62 -10.92
N THR A 98 9.01 9.59 -10.03
CA THR A 98 9.77 10.85 -10.06
C THR A 98 10.42 11.09 -8.70
N LEU A 99 11.71 11.40 -8.71
CA LEU A 99 12.45 11.87 -7.56
C LEU A 99 12.87 13.33 -7.80
N SER A 100 12.49 14.21 -6.90
CA SER A 100 12.78 15.63 -6.97
C SER A 100 13.22 16.18 -5.62
N THR A 101 13.89 17.33 -5.65
CA THR A 101 14.09 18.21 -4.51
C THR A 101 13.30 19.50 -4.75
N GLU A 102 13.31 20.44 -3.80
CA GLU A 102 12.67 21.75 -3.97
C GLU A 102 13.14 22.47 -5.24
N ASP A 103 14.43 22.34 -5.57
CA ASP A 103 15.07 23.12 -6.64
C ASP A 103 15.08 22.40 -7.99
N LYS A 104 15.10 21.07 -8.00
CA LYS A 104 15.29 20.32 -9.24
C LYS A 104 14.67 18.92 -9.22
N GLN A 105 14.27 18.46 -10.40
CA GLN A 105 13.94 17.08 -10.64
C GLN A 105 15.22 16.28 -10.90
N LEU A 106 15.45 15.23 -10.12
CA LEU A 106 16.66 14.40 -10.18
C LEU A 106 16.55 13.29 -11.21
N LEU A 107 15.43 12.55 -11.17
CA LEU A 107 15.19 11.46 -12.11
C LEU A 107 13.70 11.24 -12.34
N THR A 108 13.39 10.71 -13.52
CA THR A 108 12.06 10.21 -13.87
C THR A 108 12.18 8.88 -14.59
N ILE A 109 11.32 7.93 -14.22
CA ILE A 109 11.26 6.58 -14.77
C ILE A 109 9.81 6.29 -15.17
N GLY A 110 9.63 5.69 -16.35
CA GLY A 110 8.31 5.36 -16.88
C GLY A 110 7.57 6.55 -17.47
N LYS A 111 6.37 6.27 -18.01
CA LYS A 111 5.49 7.28 -18.62
C LYS A 111 4.05 6.96 -18.24
N CYS A 112 3.46 7.84 -17.46
CA CYS A 112 2.08 7.69 -17.02
C CYS A 112 1.54 9.09 -16.68
N SER A 113 0.46 9.51 -17.32
CA SER A 113 -0.08 10.87 -17.16
C SER A 113 -1.34 10.93 -16.31
N LYS A 114 -2.07 9.79 -16.17
CA LYS A 114 -3.31 9.69 -15.40
C LYS A 114 -3.20 8.47 -14.49
N GLY A 115 -3.88 8.48 -13.36
CA GLY A 115 -3.92 7.35 -12.42
C GLY A 115 -3.69 7.78 -10.98
N ALA A 116 -3.60 6.79 -10.10
CA ALA A 116 -3.39 7.00 -8.67
C ALA A 116 -1.97 7.50 -8.39
N ILE A 117 -1.85 8.48 -7.50
CA ILE A 117 -0.58 9.12 -7.14
C ILE A 117 -0.34 8.90 -5.64
N SER A 118 0.90 8.56 -5.31
CA SER A 118 1.41 8.62 -3.95
C SER A 118 2.67 9.49 -3.87
N LEU A 119 2.76 10.28 -2.83
CA LEU A 119 3.86 11.22 -2.57
C LEU A 119 4.43 10.94 -1.18
N THR A 120 5.74 10.98 -1.08
CA THR A 120 6.43 10.88 0.22
C THR A 120 7.62 11.82 0.24
N SER A 121 7.73 12.61 1.29
CA SER A 121 8.90 13.45 1.56
C SER A 121 9.89 12.72 2.45
N ILE A 122 11.16 12.79 2.10
CA ILE A 122 12.27 12.13 2.79
C ILE A 122 13.36 13.15 3.02
N ARG A 123 13.68 13.41 4.28
CA ARG A 123 14.78 14.31 4.63
C ARG A 123 16.07 13.53 4.86
N ARG A 124 17.11 13.88 4.14
CA ARG A 124 18.45 13.31 4.29
C ARG A 124 19.51 14.39 4.06
N SER A 125 20.51 14.45 4.94
CA SER A 125 21.64 15.40 4.83
C SER A 125 21.20 16.85 4.61
N ASN A 126 20.16 17.30 5.32
CA ASN A 126 19.54 18.63 5.17
C ASN A 126 18.92 18.91 3.79
N ILE A 127 18.67 17.90 2.99
CA ILE A 127 17.99 17.99 1.70
C ILE A 127 16.64 17.29 1.83
N ASP A 128 15.58 17.95 1.39
CA ASP A 128 14.23 17.38 1.32
C ASP A 128 14.00 16.81 -0.07
N PHE A 129 13.90 15.48 -0.13
CA PHE A 129 13.57 14.74 -1.35
C PHE A 129 12.08 14.44 -1.38
N THR A 130 11.47 14.61 -2.53
CA THR A 130 10.10 14.18 -2.79
C THR A 130 10.12 13.02 -3.77
N ALA A 131 9.69 11.86 -3.31
CA ALA A 131 9.47 10.69 -4.14
C ALA A 131 7.98 10.60 -4.49
N GLN A 132 7.68 10.55 -5.77
CA GLN A 132 6.33 10.42 -6.30
C GLN A 132 6.24 9.17 -7.14
N LEU A 133 5.22 8.34 -6.88
CA LEU A 133 4.85 7.22 -7.72
C LEU A 133 3.44 7.42 -8.25
N ARG A 134 3.24 7.19 -9.53
CA ARG A 134 1.94 7.16 -10.18
C ARG A 134 1.77 5.80 -10.87
N LEU A 135 0.62 5.17 -10.68
CA LEU A 135 0.20 3.97 -11.41
C LEU A 135 -0.96 4.33 -12.35
N CYS A 136 -0.92 3.77 -13.56
CA CYS A 136 -1.96 3.97 -14.59
C CYS A 136 -2.71 2.69 -14.90
#